data_03abea760ebcddaf53cf754ff6e520b4
#
_entry.id   03abea760ebcddaf53cf754ff6e520b4
#
_cell.length_a   1.000
_cell.length_b   1.000
_cell.length_c   1.000
_cell.angle_alpha   90.00
_cell.angle_beta   90.00
_cell.angle_gamma   90.00
#
_symmetry.space_group_name_H-M   'P 1'
#
loop_
_entity.id
_entity.type
_entity.pdbx_description
1 polymer ?
#
loop_
_entity_poly.entity_id
_entity_poly.type
_entity_poly.pdbx_seq_one_letter_code
_entity_poly.pdbx_strand_id
1 'polypeptide(L)'
;DSDEQESPSPPAVDSSAASGQEMTLVNDNSWELPALNSILDVGAEMTADDEYDRKHARLIEDTLESFGAPGRVVEVNRGPVVTQFGVEPDYVVGRNEKRTKVKVNKISALANDLALALAAPSIRIEAPVPGRGFVGIEVPNNQSVQVALRDVIETKSFSTTKSQLAL
;
A
#
# COMPACT_ATOMS: atom_id res chain seq x y z
N ASP A 1 -81.33 -50.43 8.71
CA ASP A 1 -81.26 -49.90 10.05
C ASP A 1 -80.20 -48.83 10.05
N SER A 2 -80.78 -47.68 10.04
CA SER A 2 -80.05 -46.42 9.87
C SER A 2 -80.16 -45.66 11.17
N ASP A 3 -79.08 -45.26 11.77
CA ASP A 3 -79.14 -44.30 12.84
C ASP A 3 -78.32 -43.10 12.37
N GLU A 4 -79.06 -42.07 12.01
CA GLU A 4 -78.57 -40.66 11.88
C GLU A 4 -78.37 -40.09 13.26
N GLN A 5 -77.15 -39.74 13.56
CA GLN A 5 -76.85 -39.00 14.79
C GLN A 5 -76.52 -37.56 14.44
N GLU A 6 -77.49 -36.73 14.74
CA GLU A 6 -77.51 -35.30 14.63
C GLU A 6 -76.45 -34.64 15.55
N SER A 7 -75.54 -33.86 14.98
CA SER A 7 -74.55 -33.14 15.73
C SER A 7 -75.00 -31.69 15.93
N PRO A 8 -74.94 -31.15 17.15
CA PRO A 8 -75.41 -29.77 17.43
C PRO A 8 -74.46 -28.69 16.95
N SER A 9 -75.06 -27.69 16.32
CA SER A 9 -74.39 -26.44 15.93
C SER A 9 -73.87 -25.65 17.12
N PRO A 10 -72.68 -25.11 17.04
CA PRO A 10 -72.20 -24.20 18.08
C PRO A 10 -72.84 -22.74 17.99
N PRO A 11 -72.96 -22.06 19.08
CA PRO A 11 -73.63 -20.74 19.13
C PRO A 11 -72.85 -19.65 18.46
N ALA A 12 -73.55 -18.76 17.82
CA ALA A 12 -73.03 -17.53 17.23
C ALA A 12 -72.33 -16.67 18.29
N VAL A 13 -71.08 -16.39 18.15
CA VAL A 13 -70.35 -15.36 18.91
C VAL A 13 -70.35 -14.05 18.16
N ASP A 14 -70.84 -13.09 18.85
CA ASP A 14 -70.98 -11.71 18.48
C ASP A 14 -69.62 -11.09 18.07
N SER A 15 -69.54 -10.60 16.86
CA SER A 15 -68.34 -9.90 16.36
C SER A 15 -68.40 -8.44 16.77
N SER A 16 -67.94 -8.18 17.98
CA SER A 16 -67.69 -6.78 18.43
C SER A 16 -66.20 -6.49 18.40
N ALA A 17 -65.83 -5.63 17.48
CA ALA A 17 -64.70 -4.70 17.52
C ALA A 17 -63.39 -5.20 18.13
N ALA A 18 -62.52 -5.79 17.31
CA ALA A 18 -61.09 -5.70 17.49
C ALA A 18 -60.56 -4.71 16.47
N SER A 19 -60.28 -3.48 16.94
CA SER A 19 -59.50 -2.50 16.20
C SER A 19 -58.18 -3.10 15.80
N GLY A 20 -58.04 -3.43 14.50
CA GLY A 20 -56.77 -3.86 13.92
C GLY A 20 -55.74 -2.77 14.08
N GLN A 21 -54.89 -2.91 15.05
CA GLN A 21 -53.59 -2.26 14.97
C GLN A 21 -52.85 -3.02 13.86
N GLU A 22 -52.83 -2.43 12.67
CA GLU A 22 -51.82 -2.77 11.67
C GLU A 22 -50.48 -2.55 12.34
N MET A 23 -49.86 -3.61 12.81
CA MET A 23 -48.43 -3.64 13.05
C MET A 23 -47.78 -3.47 11.68
N THR A 24 -47.55 -2.23 11.29
CA THR A 24 -46.60 -1.90 10.25
C THR A 24 -45.26 -2.47 10.72
N LEU A 25 -44.90 -3.60 10.16
CA LEU A 25 -43.52 -4.09 10.22
C LEU A 25 -42.70 -3.00 9.52
N VAL A 26 -42.15 -2.11 10.32
CA VAL A 26 -41.11 -1.19 9.85
C VAL A 26 -39.93 -2.09 9.49
N ASN A 27 -39.93 -2.57 8.25
CA ASN A 27 -38.81 -3.28 7.69
C ASN A 27 -37.74 -2.25 7.37
N ASP A 28 -37.28 -1.52 8.40
CA ASP A 28 -36.18 -0.58 8.33
C ASP A 28 -34.86 -1.38 8.44
N ASN A 29 -34.70 -2.30 7.49
CA ASN A 29 -33.45 -3.02 7.30
C ASN A 29 -32.54 -2.22 6.36
N SER A 30 -32.57 -0.90 6.48
CA SER A 30 -31.55 -0.03 5.89
C SER A 30 -30.27 -0.18 6.68
N TRP A 31 -29.54 -1.25 6.38
CA TRP A 31 -28.21 -1.44 6.94
C TRP A 31 -27.28 -0.41 6.31
N GLU A 32 -26.88 0.61 7.06
CA GLU A 32 -25.89 1.59 6.63
C GLU A 32 -24.49 1.15 7.07
N LEU A 33 -23.56 1.22 6.12
CA LEU A 33 -22.15 1.01 6.41
C LEU A 33 -21.68 2.09 7.40
N PRO A 34 -20.98 1.72 8.48
CA PRO A 34 -20.40 2.70 9.37
C PRO A 34 -19.42 3.60 8.63
N ALA A 35 -19.37 4.87 8.99
CA ALA A 35 -18.42 5.80 8.40
C ALA A 35 -16.99 5.38 8.74
N LEU A 36 -16.07 5.44 7.76
CA LEU A 36 -14.66 5.03 7.94
C LEU A 36 -14.00 5.70 9.13
N ASN A 37 -14.29 6.98 9.36
CA ASN A 37 -13.74 7.77 10.46
C ASN A 37 -14.24 7.35 11.85
N SER A 38 -15.28 6.52 11.94
CA SER A 38 -15.80 6.00 13.22
C SER A 38 -15.16 4.67 13.62
N ILE A 39 -14.50 3.97 12.68
CA ILE A 39 -13.96 2.61 12.89
C ILE A 39 -12.46 2.49 12.61
N LEU A 40 -11.87 3.46 11.88
CA LEU A 40 -10.46 3.45 11.50
C LEU A 40 -9.78 4.77 11.86
N ASP A 41 -8.62 4.65 12.50
CA ASP A 41 -7.76 5.79 12.79
C ASP A 41 -6.96 6.23 11.57
N VAL A 42 -6.56 7.49 11.56
CA VAL A 42 -5.65 8.06 10.55
C VAL A 42 -4.22 7.64 10.88
N GLY A 43 -3.43 7.35 9.88
CA GLY A 43 -2.00 7.05 10.03
C GLY A 43 -1.16 8.29 10.36
N ALA A 44 0.10 8.06 10.66
CA ALA A 44 1.06 9.14 10.85
C ALA A 44 1.47 9.72 9.49
N GLU A 45 1.56 11.04 9.40
CA GLU A 45 2.05 11.70 8.18
C GLU A 45 3.52 11.36 7.92
N MET A 46 3.82 11.00 6.67
CA MET A 46 5.21 10.90 6.22
C MET A 46 5.77 12.32 6.04
N THR A 47 6.67 12.72 6.93
CA THR A 47 7.41 13.96 6.74
C THR A 47 8.51 13.74 5.71
N ALA A 48 8.52 14.58 4.66
CA ALA A 48 9.62 14.60 3.71
C ALA A 48 10.85 15.21 4.36
N ASP A 49 11.97 14.50 4.35
CA ASP A 49 13.27 15.02 4.75
C ASP A 49 14.17 15.09 3.52
N ASP A 50 14.00 16.18 2.77
CA ASP A 50 14.73 16.40 1.52
C ASP A 50 16.25 16.53 1.75
N GLU A 51 16.68 16.96 2.93
CA GLU A 51 18.09 17.07 3.26
C GLU A 51 18.71 15.69 3.47
N TYR A 52 18.02 14.83 4.19
CA TYR A 52 18.40 13.44 4.37
C TYR A 52 18.52 12.72 3.02
N ASP A 53 17.54 12.89 2.15
CA ASP A 53 17.51 12.24 0.83
C ASP A 53 18.67 12.72 -0.05
N ARG A 54 18.92 14.03 -0.09
CA ARG A 54 20.05 14.60 -0.86
C ARG A 54 21.40 14.13 -0.33
N LYS A 55 21.54 14.03 1.00
CA LYS A 55 22.76 13.53 1.63
C LYS A 55 23.02 12.06 1.26
N HIS A 56 21.99 11.23 1.33
CA HIS A 56 22.10 9.81 0.97
C HIS A 56 22.35 9.63 -0.52
N ALA A 57 21.69 10.40 -1.38
CA ALA A 57 21.93 10.37 -2.82
C ALA A 57 23.40 10.66 -3.16
N ARG A 58 23.98 11.72 -2.59
CA ARG A 58 25.40 12.05 -2.78
C ARG A 58 26.31 10.95 -2.26
N LEU A 59 26.04 10.42 -1.08
CA LEU A 59 26.85 9.37 -0.49
C LEU A 59 26.84 8.08 -1.33
N ILE A 60 25.70 7.75 -1.96
CA ILE A 60 25.58 6.66 -2.92
C ILE A 60 26.47 6.94 -4.15
N GLU A 61 26.35 8.12 -4.75
CA GLU A 61 27.15 8.51 -5.93
C GLU A 61 28.65 8.48 -5.64
N ASP A 62 29.10 9.09 -4.56
CA ASP A 62 30.51 9.16 -4.12
C ASP A 62 31.06 7.74 -3.86
N THR A 63 30.26 6.89 -3.19
CA THR A 63 30.66 5.50 -2.91
C THR A 63 30.79 4.71 -4.19
N LEU A 64 29.81 4.78 -5.09
CA LEU A 64 29.87 4.09 -6.38
C LEU A 64 31.06 4.54 -7.22
N GLU A 65 31.37 5.85 -7.22
CA GLU A 65 32.52 6.40 -7.95
C GLU A 65 33.83 5.90 -7.35
N SER A 66 33.99 5.87 -6.03
CA SER A 66 35.20 5.40 -5.35
C SER A 66 35.52 3.94 -5.65
N PHE A 67 34.50 3.10 -5.86
CA PHE A 67 34.66 1.70 -6.28
C PHE A 67 34.70 1.52 -7.82
N GLY A 68 34.80 2.63 -8.57
CA GLY A 68 34.91 2.63 -10.02
C GLY A 68 33.66 2.11 -10.74
N ALA A 69 32.51 2.26 -10.11
CA ALA A 69 31.18 1.97 -10.68
C ALA A 69 30.30 3.23 -10.71
N PRO A 70 30.76 4.36 -11.30
CA PRO A 70 30.03 5.61 -11.24
C PRO A 70 28.59 5.46 -11.71
N GLY A 71 27.70 6.13 -11.01
CA GLY A 71 26.29 6.21 -11.33
C GLY A 71 25.70 7.46 -10.75
N ARG A 72 24.58 7.91 -11.30
CA ARG A 72 23.89 9.15 -10.86
C ARG A 72 22.52 8.81 -10.32
N VAL A 73 22.16 9.39 -9.18
CA VAL A 73 20.80 9.30 -8.64
C VAL A 73 19.87 10.20 -9.46
N VAL A 74 18.90 9.60 -10.14
CA VAL A 74 17.96 10.30 -11.02
C VAL A 74 16.55 10.38 -10.44
N GLU A 75 16.24 9.52 -9.46
CA GLU A 75 14.93 9.46 -8.82
C GLU A 75 15.07 9.04 -7.36
N VAL A 76 14.25 9.62 -6.49
CA VAL A 76 14.15 9.24 -5.08
C VAL A 76 12.70 8.97 -4.76
N ASN A 77 12.38 7.74 -4.39
CA ASN A 77 11.04 7.30 -4.00
C ASN A 77 11.03 6.93 -2.53
N ARG A 78 10.49 7.81 -1.70
CA ARG A 78 10.36 7.57 -0.27
C ARG A 78 9.13 6.72 0.03
N GLY A 79 9.35 5.56 0.63
CA GLY A 79 8.30 4.72 1.18
C GLY A 79 8.22 4.82 2.71
N PRO A 80 7.24 4.15 3.32
CA PRO A 80 7.02 4.22 4.77
C PRO A 80 8.14 3.54 5.58
N VAL A 81 8.83 2.57 5.02
CA VAL A 81 9.88 1.76 5.68
C VAL A 81 11.23 1.92 5.01
N VAL A 82 11.25 2.05 3.68
CA VAL A 82 12.45 2.15 2.86
C VAL A 82 12.36 3.32 1.90
N THR A 83 13.50 3.94 1.57
CA THR A 83 13.62 4.90 0.48
C THR A 83 14.37 4.24 -0.66
N GLN A 84 13.80 4.26 -1.87
CA GLN A 84 14.44 3.75 -3.08
C GLN A 84 15.11 4.88 -3.84
N PHE A 85 16.42 4.74 -4.06
CA PHE A 85 17.22 5.63 -4.90
C PHE A 85 17.40 4.99 -6.27
N GLY A 86 16.86 5.61 -7.31
CA GLY A 86 17.02 5.18 -8.70
C GLY A 86 18.34 5.66 -9.25
N VAL A 87 19.28 4.75 -9.51
CA VAL A 87 20.63 5.05 -9.99
C VAL A 87 20.78 4.69 -11.45
N GLU A 88 21.09 5.66 -12.28
CA GLU A 88 21.48 5.42 -13.67
C GLU A 88 23.00 5.16 -13.75
N PRO A 89 23.44 3.98 -14.27
CA PRO A 89 24.87 3.70 -14.46
C PRO A 89 25.51 4.67 -15.44
N ASP A 90 26.63 5.28 -15.06
CA ASP A 90 27.40 6.19 -15.91
C ASP A 90 28.52 5.45 -16.68
N TYR A 91 29.40 6.18 -17.31
CA TYR A 91 30.48 5.66 -18.14
C TYR A 91 31.82 5.73 -17.42
N VAL A 92 32.61 4.68 -17.56
CA VAL A 92 34.03 4.67 -17.13
C VAL A 92 34.91 4.82 -18.36
N VAL A 93 35.90 5.70 -18.26
CA VAL A 93 36.91 5.86 -19.30
C VAL A 93 38.03 4.85 -19.08
N GLY A 94 38.19 3.92 -20.01
CA GLY A 94 39.26 2.92 -19.99
C GLY A 94 40.59 3.49 -20.49
N ARG A 95 41.66 2.66 -20.38
CA ARG A 95 43.06 3.06 -20.78
C ARG A 95 43.20 3.52 -22.22
N ASN A 96 42.28 3.17 -23.12
CA ASN A 96 42.29 3.56 -24.53
C ASN A 96 41.27 4.64 -24.87
N GLU A 97 40.94 5.51 -23.90
CA GLU A 97 39.89 6.56 -24.01
C GLU A 97 38.51 6.03 -24.38
N LYS A 98 38.32 4.70 -24.37
CA LYS A 98 37.05 4.06 -24.67
C LYS A 98 36.10 4.22 -23.49
N ARG A 99 35.00 4.90 -23.73
CA ARG A 99 33.91 5.01 -22.74
C ARG A 99 33.10 3.73 -22.72
N THR A 100 33.01 3.10 -21.56
CA THR A 100 32.24 1.89 -21.36
C THR A 100 31.22 2.11 -20.26
N LYS A 101 29.94 1.84 -20.51
CA LYS A 101 28.89 1.97 -19.50
C LYS A 101 29.12 0.96 -18.37
N VAL A 102 28.94 1.40 -17.13
CA VAL A 102 29.04 0.53 -15.95
C VAL A 102 28.02 -0.59 -16.06
N LYS A 103 28.46 -1.81 -15.82
CA LYS A 103 27.56 -2.98 -15.81
C LYS A 103 26.74 -2.99 -14.52
N VAL A 104 25.46 -3.30 -14.64
CA VAL A 104 24.53 -3.42 -13.52
C VAL A 104 25.05 -4.35 -12.42
N ASN A 105 25.60 -5.52 -12.80
CA ASN A 105 26.17 -6.47 -11.84
C ASN A 105 27.31 -5.87 -11.00
N LYS A 106 28.04 -4.86 -11.52
CA LYS A 106 29.10 -4.20 -10.76
C LYS A 106 28.51 -3.36 -9.63
N ILE A 107 27.40 -2.67 -9.89
CA ILE A 107 26.66 -1.92 -8.86
C ILE A 107 26.06 -2.90 -7.84
N SER A 108 25.43 -3.98 -8.31
CA SER A 108 24.81 -4.97 -7.42
C SER A 108 25.82 -5.65 -6.48
N ALA A 109 27.05 -5.82 -6.93
CA ALA A 109 28.12 -6.41 -6.11
C ALA A 109 28.58 -5.50 -4.95
N LEU A 110 28.30 -4.18 -5.03
CA LEU A 110 28.68 -3.20 -4.02
C LEU A 110 27.62 -3.02 -2.90
N ALA A 111 26.64 -3.91 -2.80
CA ALA A 111 25.56 -3.80 -1.83
C ALA A 111 26.08 -3.68 -0.39
N ASN A 112 27.08 -4.47 -0.01
CA ASN A 112 27.64 -4.43 1.35
C ASN A 112 28.48 -3.17 1.58
N ASP A 113 29.23 -2.70 0.58
CA ASP A 113 30.03 -1.48 0.68
C ASP A 113 29.12 -0.24 0.82
N LEU A 114 28.05 -0.20 0.05
CA LEU A 114 27.01 0.82 0.15
C LEU A 114 26.30 0.78 1.51
N ALA A 115 25.96 -0.41 2.02
CA ALA A 115 25.34 -0.55 3.33
C ALA A 115 26.25 0.02 4.43
N LEU A 116 27.55 -0.25 4.35
CA LEU A 116 28.55 0.28 5.29
C LEU A 116 28.65 1.81 5.18
N ALA A 117 28.76 2.34 3.97
CA ALA A 117 28.88 3.79 3.74
C ALA A 117 27.65 4.56 4.23
N LEU A 118 26.46 3.98 4.04
CA LEU A 118 25.19 4.57 4.46
C LEU A 118 24.85 4.30 5.93
N ALA A 119 25.73 3.59 6.66
CA ALA A 119 25.48 3.11 8.03
C ALA A 119 24.12 2.38 8.17
N ALA A 120 23.67 1.70 7.11
CA ALA A 120 22.44 0.95 7.07
C ALA A 120 22.69 -0.52 7.45
N PRO A 121 21.76 -1.17 8.18
CA PRO A 121 21.94 -2.58 8.58
C PRO A 121 21.99 -3.53 7.39
N SER A 122 21.28 -3.18 6.31
CA SER A 122 21.29 -3.87 5.02
C SER A 122 20.68 -2.96 3.97
N ILE A 123 21.04 -3.18 2.71
CA ILE A 123 20.38 -2.55 1.56
C ILE A 123 19.95 -3.63 0.57
N ARG A 124 18.93 -3.32 -0.23
CA ARG A 124 18.51 -4.18 -1.33
C ARG A 124 18.75 -3.47 -2.64
N ILE A 125 19.30 -4.19 -3.62
CA ILE A 125 19.49 -3.66 -4.97
C ILE A 125 18.56 -4.41 -5.91
N GLU A 126 17.66 -3.69 -6.55
CA GLU A 126 16.77 -4.19 -7.59
C GLU A 126 17.27 -3.74 -8.95
N ALA A 127 17.59 -4.70 -9.81
CA ALA A 127 18.22 -4.38 -11.08
C ALA A 127 17.82 -5.35 -12.21
N PRO A 128 17.09 -4.89 -13.20
CA PRO A 128 16.51 -3.55 -13.36
C PRO A 128 15.22 -3.35 -12.53
N VAL A 129 14.86 -2.10 -12.24
CA VAL A 129 13.53 -1.78 -11.71
C VAL A 129 12.50 -1.97 -12.83
N PRO A 130 11.41 -2.73 -12.62
CA PRO A 130 10.40 -2.97 -13.65
C PRO A 130 9.84 -1.67 -14.24
N GLY A 131 9.85 -1.56 -15.57
CA GLY A 131 9.36 -0.38 -16.28
C GLY A 131 10.24 0.88 -16.17
N ARG A 132 11.44 0.78 -15.58
CA ARG A 132 12.40 1.88 -15.43
C ARG A 132 13.77 1.53 -15.99
N GLY A 133 14.52 2.54 -16.45
CA GLY A 133 15.85 2.37 -17.02
C GLY A 133 17.00 2.49 -16.02
N PHE A 134 16.76 2.36 -14.74
CA PHE A 134 17.74 2.53 -13.67
C PHE A 134 17.82 1.31 -12.73
N VAL A 135 18.81 1.32 -11.86
CA VAL A 135 19.00 0.37 -10.75
C VAL A 135 18.40 0.99 -9.49
N GLY A 136 17.50 0.29 -8.82
CA GLY A 136 16.94 0.71 -7.54
C GLY A 136 17.81 0.28 -6.37
N ILE A 137 18.22 1.22 -5.52
CA ILE A 137 18.92 0.97 -4.27
C ILE A 137 17.96 1.31 -3.13
N GLU A 138 17.49 0.30 -2.42
CA GLU A 138 16.56 0.45 -1.30
C GLU A 138 17.35 0.56 0.01
N VAL A 139 17.19 1.68 0.69
CA VAL A 139 17.83 1.99 1.97
C VAL A 139 16.75 2.08 3.04
N PRO A 140 16.87 1.34 4.16
CA PRO A 140 15.94 1.46 5.28
C PRO A 140 15.90 2.89 5.82
N ASN A 141 14.70 3.38 6.11
CA ASN A 141 14.52 4.69 6.74
C ASN A 141 14.95 4.61 8.22
N ASN A 142 15.50 5.71 8.74
CA ASN A 142 15.82 5.80 10.18
C ASN A 142 14.57 5.71 11.06
N GLN A 143 13.44 6.19 10.54
CA GLN A 143 12.14 6.09 11.18
C GLN A 143 11.14 5.49 10.19
N SER A 144 10.53 4.39 10.56
CA SER A 144 9.44 3.80 9.78
C SER A 144 8.12 4.45 10.18
N VAL A 145 7.26 4.67 9.20
CA VAL A 145 5.91 5.19 9.40
C VAL A 145 4.92 4.06 9.21
N GLN A 146 4.00 3.93 10.15
CA GLN A 146 2.92 2.94 10.02
C GLN A 146 1.86 3.46 9.08
N VAL A 147 1.57 2.70 8.03
CA VAL A 147 0.47 2.99 7.10
C VAL A 147 -0.84 2.51 7.71
N ALA A 148 -1.80 3.42 7.91
CA ALA A 148 -3.11 3.04 8.39
C ALA A 148 -3.99 2.55 7.22
N LEU A 149 -4.86 1.59 7.51
CA LEU A 149 -5.80 1.06 6.52
C LEU A 149 -6.71 2.16 5.95
N ARG A 150 -7.10 3.11 6.80
CA ARG A 150 -7.91 4.26 6.40
C ARG A 150 -7.24 5.07 5.30
N ASP A 151 -5.94 5.37 5.45
CA ASP A 151 -5.19 6.16 4.47
C ASP A 151 -5.16 5.47 3.10
N VAL A 152 -5.08 4.13 3.09
CA VAL A 152 -5.12 3.33 1.86
C VAL A 152 -6.51 3.39 1.20
N ILE A 153 -7.58 3.19 1.99
CA ILE A 153 -8.97 3.17 1.49
C ILE A 153 -9.38 4.55 0.95
N GLU A 154 -8.93 5.63 1.57
CA GLU A 154 -9.23 7.01 1.15
C GLU A 154 -8.43 7.44 -0.09
N THR A 155 -7.46 6.64 -0.56
CA THR A 155 -6.71 6.97 -1.77
C THR A 155 -7.59 6.93 -3.03
N LYS A 156 -7.27 7.83 -3.97
CA LYS A 156 -7.93 7.83 -5.28
C LYS A 156 -7.73 6.52 -6.05
N SER A 157 -6.56 5.90 -5.90
CA SER A 157 -6.26 4.60 -6.51
C SER A 157 -7.21 3.52 -6.02
N PHE A 158 -7.42 3.43 -4.71
CA PHE A 158 -8.33 2.46 -4.12
C PHE A 158 -9.78 2.70 -4.57
N SER A 159 -10.26 3.96 -4.49
CA SER A 159 -11.65 4.32 -4.83
C SER A 159 -12.00 4.08 -6.31
N THR A 160 -11.01 4.07 -7.20
CA THR A 160 -11.21 3.81 -8.65
C THR A 160 -11.00 2.35 -9.04
N THR A 161 -10.51 1.53 -8.13
CA THR A 161 -10.25 0.11 -8.39
C THR A 161 -11.57 -0.66 -8.50
N LYS A 162 -11.72 -1.41 -9.59
CA LYS A 162 -12.90 -2.24 -9.86
C LYS A 162 -12.83 -3.64 -9.25
N SER A 163 -11.68 -4.00 -8.67
CA SER A 163 -11.48 -5.31 -8.04
C SER A 163 -12.18 -5.37 -6.69
N GLN A 164 -12.89 -6.47 -6.40
CA GLN A 164 -13.49 -6.73 -5.09
C GLN A 164 -12.44 -7.15 -4.03
N LEU A 165 -11.22 -7.47 -4.46
CA LEU A 165 -10.08 -7.89 -3.61
C LEU A 165 -8.93 -6.88 -3.75
N ALA A 166 -9.23 -5.60 -3.65
CA ALA A 166 -8.29 -4.51 -3.87
C ALA A 166 -7.53 -4.11 -2.59
N LEU A 167 -6.93 -5.05 -1.91
CA LEU A 167 -6.00 -4.80 -0.79
C LEU A 167 -4.60 -5.25 -1.15
#